data_f9fc6ba41d61a146180e50dae9576600
#
_entry.id   f9fc6ba41d61a146180e50dae9576600
#
_cell.length_a   1.000
_cell.length_b   1.000
_cell.length_c   1.000
_cell.angle_alpha   90.00
_cell.angle_beta   90.00
_cell.angle_gamma   90.00
#
_symmetry.space_group_name_H-M   'P 1'
#
loop_
_entity.id
_entity.type
_entity.pdbx_description
1 polymer ?
#
loop_
_entity_poly.entity_id
_entity_poly.type
_entity_poly.pdbx_seq_one_letter_code
_entity_poly.pdbx_strand_id
1 'polypeptide(L)'
;DPFLLGEIATVHALSDIYASLCRPLFSLAIINLPETELSIQTNQLTHILAGALIAHSQAGVRVVGGHTSEGGNLSVGFAVTGSSTKLPSIIKVDKDEDLRIILTKPLGTGVIMAANWQLRAEAVSVDDAIANMRHSNLQAADIFMQHNIIAATDVTGFGLARHVQNLAMRVGIEGCIIDLTSLPLLSGVTSLFDAGITSSLHEQNQLAATVHDYDRHPSNLSAVLFDPQTSGGLLGVFAAKDAKNAINALIETGHRA
;
A
#
# COMPACT_ATOMS: atom_id res chain seq x y z
N ASP A 1 4.51 1.00 18.96
CA ASP A 1 3.39 0.32 19.59
C ASP A 1 3.22 -1.06 18.96
N PRO A 2 3.37 -2.18 19.73
CA PRO A 2 3.29 -3.53 19.20
C PRO A 2 1.89 -3.90 18.67
N PHE A 3 0.83 -3.36 19.25
CA PHE A 3 -0.54 -3.60 18.77
C PHE A 3 -0.74 -3.02 17.36
N LEU A 4 -0.36 -1.77 17.17
CA LEU A 4 -0.43 -1.12 15.84
C LEU A 4 0.46 -1.84 14.82
N LEU A 5 1.63 -2.33 15.23
CA LEU A 5 2.51 -3.12 14.37
C LEU A 5 1.80 -4.38 13.88
N GLY A 6 1.14 -5.12 14.76
CA GLY A 6 0.39 -6.32 14.38
C GLY A 6 -0.78 -6.02 13.45
N GLU A 7 -1.53 -4.96 13.72
CA GLU A 7 -2.66 -4.52 12.90
C GLU A 7 -2.19 -4.11 11.49
N ILE A 8 -1.20 -3.22 11.39
CA ILE A 8 -0.68 -2.71 10.11
C ILE A 8 -0.02 -3.83 9.30
N ALA A 9 0.78 -4.70 9.94
CA ALA A 9 1.41 -5.82 9.26
C ALA A 9 0.38 -6.78 8.65
N THR A 10 -0.75 -6.99 9.32
CA THR A 10 -1.86 -7.78 8.80
C THR A 10 -2.53 -7.13 7.61
N VAL A 11 -2.89 -5.84 7.70
CA VAL A 11 -3.50 -5.10 6.59
C VAL A 11 -2.58 -5.09 5.38
N HIS A 12 -1.27 -4.90 5.60
CA HIS A 12 -0.25 -4.94 4.56
C HIS A 12 -0.18 -6.32 3.88
N ALA A 13 -0.12 -7.42 4.66
CA ALA A 13 -0.04 -8.76 4.11
C ALA A 13 -1.31 -9.19 3.35
N LEU A 14 -2.48 -8.73 3.78
CA LEU A 14 -3.76 -8.96 3.09
C LEU A 14 -3.84 -8.19 1.77
N SER A 15 -3.10 -7.10 1.62
CA SER A 15 -3.11 -6.23 0.44
C SER A 15 -2.73 -6.97 -0.84
N ASP A 16 -1.71 -7.83 -0.81
CA ASP A 16 -1.29 -8.65 -1.95
C ASP A 16 -2.41 -9.56 -2.49
N ILE A 17 -3.23 -10.10 -1.57
CA ILE A 17 -4.37 -10.93 -1.94
C ILE A 17 -5.43 -10.07 -2.65
N TYR A 18 -5.72 -8.87 -2.12
CA TYR A 18 -6.67 -7.93 -2.73
C TYR A 18 -6.16 -7.39 -4.06
N ALA A 19 -4.86 -7.09 -4.17
CA ALA A 19 -4.20 -6.67 -5.41
C ALA A 19 -4.27 -7.75 -6.50
N SER A 20 -4.27 -9.02 -6.08
CA SER A 20 -4.48 -10.16 -6.97
C SER A 20 -5.97 -10.43 -7.29
N LEU A 21 -6.90 -9.57 -6.83
CA LEU A 21 -8.34 -9.73 -6.97
C LEU A 21 -8.86 -11.07 -6.43
N CYS A 22 -8.21 -11.55 -5.36
CA CYS A 22 -8.54 -12.79 -4.67
C CYS A 22 -9.21 -12.51 -3.33
N ARG A 23 -9.87 -13.54 -2.78
CA ARG A 23 -10.39 -13.52 -1.41
C ARG A 23 -9.43 -14.24 -0.48
N PRO A 24 -9.00 -13.61 0.61
CA PRO A 24 -8.18 -14.29 1.60
C PRO A 24 -8.98 -15.36 2.33
N LEU A 25 -8.36 -16.49 2.65
CA LEU A 25 -8.97 -17.63 3.31
C LEU A 25 -8.44 -17.82 4.74
N PHE A 26 -7.12 -17.87 4.87
CA PHE A 26 -6.43 -18.04 6.15
C PHE A 26 -5.02 -17.47 6.07
N SER A 27 -4.40 -17.31 7.23
CA SER A 27 -3.02 -16.86 7.34
C SER A 27 -2.23 -17.65 8.38
N LEU A 28 -0.90 -17.60 8.24
CA LEU A 28 0.08 -18.07 9.20
C LEU A 28 0.89 -16.86 9.71
N ALA A 29 1.02 -16.70 11.02
CA ALA A 29 1.84 -15.66 11.63
C ALA A 29 3.31 -16.08 11.65
N ILE A 30 4.22 -15.16 11.27
CA ILE A 30 5.67 -15.34 11.34
C ILE A 30 6.21 -14.15 12.14
N ILE A 31 6.62 -14.42 13.38
CA ILE A 31 7.03 -13.35 14.31
C ILE A 31 8.41 -13.69 14.86
N ASN A 32 9.35 -12.77 14.74
CA ASN A 32 10.65 -12.83 15.39
C ASN A 32 10.71 -11.80 16.50
N LEU A 33 10.98 -12.24 17.73
CA LEU A 33 11.10 -11.37 18.90
C LEU A 33 12.57 -11.15 19.24
N PRO A 34 12.95 -9.95 19.66
CA PRO A 34 14.32 -9.71 20.15
C PRO A 34 14.56 -10.51 21.44
N GLU A 35 15.80 -10.93 21.65
CA GLU A 35 16.22 -11.57 22.90
C GLU A 35 16.12 -10.56 24.05
N THR A 36 15.21 -10.80 24.97
CA THR A 36 14.98 -9.98 26.15
C THR A 36 14.27 -10.80 27.23
N GLU A 37 13.91 -10.21 28.35
CA GLU A 37 13.17 -10.89 29.41
C GLU A 37 11.86 -11.49 28.90
N LEU A 38 11.54 -12.71 29.34
CA LEU A 38 10.34 -13.44 28.92
C LEU A 38 9.04 -12.66 29.14
N SER A 39 8.97 -11.86 30.19
CA SER A 39 7.82 -10.98 30.48
C SER A 39 7.62 -9.92 29.40
N ILE A 40 8.70 -9.32 28.87
CA ILE A 40 8.69 -8.32 27.80
C ILE A 40 8.30 -8.98 26.49
N GLN A 41 8.91 -10.12 26.15
CA GLN A 41 8.57 -10.89 24.94
C GLN A 41 7.09 -11.30 24.93
N THR A 42 6.61 -11.85 26.05
CA THR A 42 5.21 -12.25 26.20
C THR A 42 4.25 -11.07 26.01
N ASN A 43 4.57 -9.94 26.60
CA ASN A 43 3.78 -8.71 26.45
C ASN A 43 3.78 -8.22 24.99
N GLN A 44 4.95 -8.13 24.35
CA GLN A 44 5.06 -7.74 22.94
C GLN A 44 4.27 -8.66 22.03
N LEU A 45 4.46 -9.98 22.16
CA LEU A 45 3.75 -10.99 21.36
C LEU A 45 2.24 -10.88 21.52
N THR A 46 1.78 -10.74 22.78
CA THR A 46 0.36 -10.62 23.08
C THR A 46 -0.26 -9.40 22.38
N HIS A 47 0.38 -8.24 22.46
CA HIS A 47 -0.12 -7.04 21.81
C HIS A 47 -0.07 -7.13 20.28
N ILE A 48 1.02 -7.67 19.70
CA ILE A 48 1.12 -7.88 18.25
C ILE A 48 -0.02 -8.78 17.77
N LEU A 49 -0.23 -9.92 18.43
CA LEU A 49 -1.30 -10.85 18.05
C LEU A 49 -2.69 -10.25 18.27
N ALA A 50 -2.89 -9.46 19.33
CA ALA A 50 -4.17 -8.78 19.56
C ALA A 50 -4.51 -7.81 18.42
N GLY A 51 -3.57 -6.96 18.00
CA GLY A 51 -3.77 -6.06 16.86
C GLY A 51 -3.98 -6.82 15.55
N ALA A 52 -3.17 -7.85 15.31
CA ALA A 52 -3.30 -8.71 14.14
C ALA A 52 -4.68 -9.40 14.06
N LEU A 53 -5.18 -9.94 15.16
CA LEU A 53 -6.47 -10.62 15.20
C LEU A 53 -7.65 -9.69 14.93
N ILE A 54 -7.57 -8.42 15.31
CA ILE A 54 -8.58 -7.42 14.96
C ILE A 54 -8.65 -7.24 13.45
N ALA A 55 -7.51 -6.99 12.79
CA ALA A 55 -7.47 -6.82 11.34
C ALA A 55 -7.90 -8.08 10.58
N HIS A 56 -7.47 -9.26 11.05
CA HIS A 56 -7.92 -10.54 10.48
C HIS A 56 -9.44 -10.74 10.63
N SER A 57 -10.00 -10.41 11.81
CA SER A 57 -11.44 -10.52 12.06
C SER A 57 -12.25 -9.60 11.15
N GLN A 58 -11.79 -8.36 10.96
CA GLN A 58 -12.42 -7.41 10.03
C GLN A 58 -12.40 -7.90 8.58
N ALA A 59 -11.35 -8.62 8.20
CA ALA A 59 -11.22 -9.22 6.87
C ALA A 59 -11.96 -10.58 6.73
N GLY A 60 -12.53 -11.12 7.81
CA GLY A 60 -13.14 -12.45 7.82
C GLY A 60 -12.13 -13.59 7.67
N VAL A 61 -10.86 -13.38 8.01
CA VAL A 61 -9.75 -14.32 7.86
C VAL A 61 -9.34 -14.91 9.20
N ARG A 62 -8.95 -16.15 9.22
CA ARG A 62 -8.46 -16.82 10.43
C ARG A 62 -6.95 -17.00 10.37
N VAL A 63 -6.29 -16.72 11.50
CA VAL A 63 -4.91 -17.17 11.74
C VAL A 63 -5.00 -18.64 12.17
N VAL A 64 -4.47 -19.55 11.37
CA VAL A 64 -4.59 -20.99 11.58
C VAL A 64 -3.32 -21.64 12.15
N GLY A 65 -2.27 -20.86 12.33
CA GLY A 65 -0.99 -21.28 12.88
C GLY A 65 0.10 -20.24 12.61
N GLY A 66 1.33 -20.67 12.72
CA GLY A 66 2.48 -19.81 12.48
C GLY A 66 3.72 -20.29 13.20
N HIS A 67 4.71 -19.41 13.31
CA HIS A 67 5.95 -19.65 14.01
C HIS A 67 6.42 -18.39 14.72
N THR A 68 6.89 -18.56 15.96
CA THR A 68 7.57 -17.49 16.71
C THR A 68 9.00 -17.95 16.97
N SER A 69 9.97 -17.10 16.65
CA SER A 69 11.39 -17.31 16.90
C SER A 69 11.96 -16.17 17.71
N GLU A 70 13.14 -16.39 18.28
CA GLU A 70 13.96 -15.37 18.95
C GLU A 70 15.14 -14.99 18.07
N GLY A 71 15.50 -13.69 18.04
CA GLY A 71 16.61 -13.19 17.24
C GLY A 71 16.82 -11.69 17.41
N GLY A 72 17.73 -11.09 16.63
CA GLY A 72 18.22 -9.74 16.86
C GLY A 72 17.17 -8.62 16.81
N ASN A 73 16.27 -8.63 15.81
CA ASN A 73 15.31 -7.55 15.61
C ASN A 73 13.86 -8.05 15.63
N LEU A 74 12.95 -7.22 16.16
CA LEU A 74 11.53 -7.46 16.06
C LEU A 74 11.12 -7.45 14.57
N SER A 75 10.50 -8.54 14.12
CA SER A 75 9.86 -8.60 12.81
C SER A 75 8.51 -9.32 12.88
N VAL A 76 7.55 -8.83 12.11
CA VAL A 76 6.19 -9.37 12.05
C VAL A 76 5.77 -9.50 10.61
N GLY A 77 5.29 -10.67 10.22
CA GLY A 77 4.76 -10.95 8.90
C GLY A 77 3.67 -12.01 8.94
N PHE A 78 2.91 -12.07 7.86
CA PHE A 78 1.84 -13.06 7.70
C PHE A 78 1.92 -13.68 6.30
N ALA A 79 1.98 -15.00 6.24
CA ALA A 79 1.79 -15.73 4.99
C ALA A 79 0.28 -15.95 4.79
N VAL A 80 -0.30 -15.23 3.82
CA VAL A 80 -1.73 -15.27 3.55
C VAL A 80 -2.02 -16.13 2.34
N THR A 81 -3.01 -17.02 2.47
CA THR A 81 -3.53 -17.81 1.34
C THR A 81 -4.89 -17.27 0.95
N GLY A 82 -5.07 -17.05 -0.36
CA GLY A 82 -6.33 -16.60 -0.93
C GLY A 82 -6.80 -17.51 -2.07
N SER A 83 -8.04 -17.30 -2.51
CA SER A 83 -8.60 -17.99 -3.67
C SER A 83 -9.32 -17.01 -4.58
N SER A 84 -9.39 -17.37 -5.86
CA SER A 84 -10.21 -16.67 -6.86
C SER A 84 -11.02 -17.69 -7.64
N THR A 85 -12.24 -17.32 -7.99
CA THR A 85 -13.08 -18.11 -8.91
C THR A 85 -12.76 -17.85 -10.39
N LYS A 86 -11.99 -16.79 -10.65
CA LYS A 86 -11.52 -16.43 -12.00
C LYS A 86 -10.00 -16.49 -12.00
N LEU A 87 -9.43 -17.23 -12.95
CA LEU A 87 -7.99 -17.12 -13.22
C LEU A 87 -7.69 -15.68 -13.65
N PRO A 88 -6.61 -15.05 -13.13
CA PRO A 88 -6.18 -13.77 -13.66
C PRO A 88 -5.80 -13.97 -15.12
N SER A 89 -6.64 -13.51 -16.04
CA SER A 89 -6.30 -13.45 -17.43
C SER A 89 -5.31 -12.31 -17.64
N ILE A 90 -4.23 -12.57 -18.36
CA ILE A 90 -3.44 -11.47 -18.94
C ILE A 90 -4.35 -10.88 -20.02
N ILE A 91 -5.08 -9.85 -19.68
CA ILE A 91 -5.92 -9.12 -20.64
C ILE A 91 -4.94 -8.27 -21.45
N LYS A 92 -4.66 -8.71 -22.68
CA LYS A 92 -4.00 -7.84 -23.66
C LYS A 92 -5.02 -6.78 -24.05
N VAL A 93 -4.72 -5.58 -23.68
CA VAL A 93 -5.53 -4.40 -24.04
C VAL A 93 -5.25 -4.03 -25.48
N ASP A 94 -6.27 -3.58 -26.19
CA ASP A 94 -6.08 -3.01 -27.53
C ASP A 94 -5.21 -1.74 -27.40
N LYS A 95 -4.25 -1.54 -28.30
CA LYS A 95 -3.32 -0.40 -28.24
C LYS A 95 -4.00 0.96 -28.35
N ASP A 96 -5.19 0.99 -28.95
CA ASP A 96 -5.98 2.20 -29.14
C ASP A 96 -7.01 2.44 -28.02
N GLU A 97 -7.07 1.58 -26.99
CA GLU A 97 -8.00 1.73 -25.88
C GLU A 97 -7.53 2.85 -24.93
N ASP A 98 -8.41 3.82 -24.66
CA ASP A 98 -8.16 4.87 -23.68
C ASP A 98 -8.27 4.29 -22.27
N LEU A 99 -7.13 4.18 -21.57
CA LEU A 99 -7.02 3.59 -20.26
C LEU A 99 -6.81 4.65 -19.18
N ARG A 100 -7.29 4.33 -17.99
CA ARG A 100 -7.09 5.13 -16.77
C ARG A 100 -6.56 4.25 -15.66
N ILE A 101 -5.70 4.85 -14.83
CA ILE A 101 -5.21 4.23 -13.59
C ILE A 101 -5.86 4.96 -12.42
N ILE A 102 -6.42 4.20 -11.49
CA ILE A 102 -7.01 4.70 -10.26
C ILE A 102 -6.12 4.28 -9.09
N LEU A 103 -5.78 5.23 -8.21
CA LEU A 103 -5.11 5.00 -6.93
C LEU A 103 -6.12 5.17 -5.80
N THR A 104 -6.22 4.20 -4.88
CA THR A 104 -7.29 4.14 -3.88
C THR A 104 -6.98 4.75 -2.52
N LYS A 105 -5.71 5.08 -2.25
CA LYS A 105 -5.29 5.72 -0.99
C LYS A 105 -4.28 6.81 -1.25
N PRO A 106 -4.21 7.84 -0.39
CA PRO A 106 -3.20 8.88 -0.47
C PRO A 106 -1.79 8.33 -0.22
N LEU A 107 -0.81 9.05 -0.80
CA LEU A 107 0.62 8.75 -0.71
C LEU A 107 1.30 9.59 0.38
N GLY A 108 2.48 9.13 0.83
CA GLY A 108 3.34 9.87 1.73
C GLY A 108 3.67 9.18 3.05
N THR A 109 3.33 7.88 3.21
CA THR A 109 3.63 7.16 4.46
C THR A 109 5.13 7.11 4.72
N GLY A 110 5.97 6.95 3.69
CA GLY A 110 7.42 6.86 3.83
C GLY A 110 8.03 8.15 4.36
N VAL A 111 7.74 9.27 3.72
CA VAL A 111 8.30 10.57 4.13
C VAL A 111 7.79 11.02 5.50
N ILE A 112 6.51 10.77 5.85
CA ILE A 112 5.96 11.10 7.17
C ILE A 112 6.65 10.28 8.25
N MET A 113 6.83 8.97 8.05
CA MET A 113 7.50 8.12 9.04
C MET A 113 8.98 8.46 9.15
N ALA A 114 9.67 8.80 8.05
CA ALA A 114 11.04 9.31 8.09
C ALA A 114 11.16 10.62 8.88
N ALA A 115 10.23 11.55 8.67
CA ALA A 115 10.16 12.80 9.43
C ALA A 115 9.87 12.56 10.92
N ASN A 116 9.00 11.60 11.24
CA ASN A 116 8.70 11.21 12.61
C ASN A 116 9.93 10.67 13.35
N TRP A 117 10.73 9.83 12.69
CA TRP A 117 12.02 9.36 13.24
C TRP A 117 13.00 10.50 13.53
N GLN A 118 12.95 11.58 12.74
CA GLN A 118 13.75 12.78 12.90
C GLN A 118 13.13 13.80 13.88
N LEU A 119 11.98 13.48 14.51
CA LEU A 119 11.21 14.37 15.38
C LEU A 119 10.78 15.66 14.66
N ARG A 120 10.48 15.60 13.37
CA ARG A 120 10.11 16.72 12.49
C ARG A 120 8.71 16.61 11.91
N ALA A 121 8.01 15.48 12.10
CA ALA A 121 6.63 15.32 11.66
C ALA A 121 5.66 15.99 12.65
N GLU A 122 4.61 16.60 12.13
CA GLU A 122 3.47 17.02 12.95
C GLU A 122 2.65 15.81 13.39
N ALA A 123 2.13 15.82 14.61
CA ALA A 123 1.35 14.71 15.16
C ALA A 123 0.15 14.36 14.26
N VAL A 124 -0.55 15.36 13.72
CA VAL A 124 -1.69 15.15 12.82
C VAL A 124 -1.30 14.39 11.53
N SER A 125 -0.10 14.64 10.98
CA SER A 125 0.39 13.92 9.82
C SER A 125 0.71 12.47 10.15
N VAL A 126 1.27 12.21 11.33
CA VAL A 126 1.55 10.85 11.81
C VAL A 126 0.25 10.06 12.02
N ASP A 127 -0.75 10.69 12.66
CA ASP A 127 -2.06 10.08 12.89
C ASP A 127 -2.78 9.76 11.55
N ASP A 128 -2.71 10.68 10.56
CA ASP A 128 -3.28 10.47 9.22
C ASP A 128 -2.57 9.30 8.50
N ALA A 129 -1.24 9.22 8.62
CA ALA A 129 -0.47 8.12 8.05
C ALA A 129 -0.81 6.77 8.71
N ILE A 130 -0.93 6.72 10.04
CA ILE A 130 -1.32 5.51 10.77
C ILE A 130 -2.74 5.08 10.38
N ALA A 131 -3.70 6.01 10.32
CA ALA A 131 -5.06 5.72 9.89
C ALA A 131 -5.09 5.15 8.46
N ASN A 132 -4.31 5.74 7.56
CA ASN A 132 -4.17 5.27 6.18
C ASN A 132 -3.57 3.85 6.10
N MET A 133 -2.54 3.54 6.88
CA MET A 133 -1.91 2.22 6.92
C MET A 133 -2.85 1.13 7.48
N ARG A 134 -3.73 1.50 8.43
CA ARG A 134 -4.75 0.60 9.02
C ARG A 134 -5.97 0.40 8.12
N HIS A 135 -6.18 1.27 7.13
CA HIS A 135 -7.30 1.16 6.21
C HIS A 135 -7.11 -0.03 5.27
N SER A 136 -8.08 -0.97 5.27
CA SER A 136 -8.03 -2.18 4.44
C SER A 136 -8.30 -1.88 2.96
N ASN A 137 -7.61 -2.59 2.07
CA ASN A 137 -7.86 -2.55 0.63
C ASN A 137 -9.03 -3.45 0.17
N LEU A 138 -9.72 -4.15 1.09
CA LEU A 138 -10.82 -5.07 0.79
C LEU A 138 -11.92 -4.40 -0.03
N GLN A 139 -12.45 -3.27 0.47
CA GLN A 139 -13.57 -2.59 -0.16
C GLN A 139 -13.19 -2.02 -1.55
N ALA A 140 -11.97 -1.50 -1.68
CA ALA A 140 -11.45 -1.04 -2.96
C ALA A 140 -11.34 -2.18 -3.98
N ALA A 141 -10.87 -3.36 -3.57
CA ALA A 141 -10.81 -4.54 -4.43
C ALA A 141 -12.22 -5.00 -4.87
N ASP A 142 -13.22 -4.94 -3.98
CA ASP A 142 -14.60 -5.26 -4.31
C ASP A 142 -15.16 -4.32 -5.36
N ILE A 143 -14.95 -3.02 -5.20
CA ILE A 143 -15.37 -2.00 -6.16
C ILE A 143 -14.66 -2.23 -7.50
N PHE A 144 -13.36 -2.50 -7.49
CA PHE A 144 -12.61 -2.80 -8.70
C PHE A 144 -13.19 -3.99 -9.47
N MET A 145 -13.52 -5.08 -8.77
CA MET A 145 -14.11 -6.26 -9.38
C MET A 145 -15.53 -6.01 -9.96
N GLN A 146 -16.29 -5.09 -9.38
CA GLN A 146 -17.62 -4.72 -9.86
C GLN A 146 -17.60 -3.82 -11.11
N HIS A 147 -16.47 -3.13 -11.36
CA HIS A 147 -16.33 -2.14 -12.43
C HIS A 147 -15.37 -2.55 -13.56
N ASN A 148 -15.30 -3.84 -13.89
CA ASN A 148 -14.53 -4.36 -15.04
C ASN A 148 -13.03 -4.02 -15.01
N ILE A 149 -12.41 -4.15 -13.84
CA ILE A 149 -10.95 -3.98 -13.71
C ILE A 149 -10.18 -4.84 -14.69
N ILE A 150 -9.17 -4.27 -15.32
CA ILE A 150 -8.28 -4.96 -16.27
C ILE A 150 -7.11 -5.61 -15.51
N ALA A 151 -6.45 -4.85 -14.65
CA ALA A 151 -5.34 -5.32 -13.84
C ALA A 151 -5.22 -4.49 -12.57
N ALA A 152 -4.68 -5.07 -11.52
CA ALA A 152 -4.40 -4.38 -10.27
C ALA A 152 -3.03 -4.74 -9.69
N THR A 153 -2.52 -3.88 -8.85
CA THR A 153 -1.40 -4.09 -7.92
C THR A 153 -1.63 -3.20 -6.71
N ASP A 154 -0.92 -3.41 -5.62
CA ASP A 154 -0.85 -2.45 -4.53
C ASP A 154 0.43 -1.62 -4.62
N VAL A 155 0.45 -0.48 -3.93
CA VAL A 155 1.61 0.41 -3.88
C VAL A 155 2.32 0.19 -2.55
N THR A 156 3.58 -0.29 -2.62
CA THR A 156 4.37 -0.64 -1.45
C THR A 156 5.76 0.01 -1.47
N GLY A 157 6.76 -0.67 -0.95
CA GLY A 157 8.10 -0.15 -0.71
C GLY A 157 8.85 0.40 -1.93
N PHE A 158 8.44 0.05 -3.15
CA PHE A 158 9.07 0.54 -4.39
C PHE A 158 8.54 1.90 -4.88
N GLY A 159 7.53 2.47 -4.21
CA GLY A 159 6.92 3.74 -4.60
C GLY A 159 6.01 3.66 -5.82
N LEU A 160 5.24 4.73 -6.04
CA LEU A 160 4.20 4.78 -7.08
C LEU A 160 4.76 4.52 -8.48
N ALA A 161 5.86 5.20 -8.85
CA ALA A 161 6.40 5.12 -10.21
C ALA A 161 6.73 3.69 -10.63
N ARG A 162 7.38 2.91 -9.76
CA ARG A 162 7.75 1.53 -10.07
C ARG A 162 6.54 0.61 -10.17
N HIS A 163 5.54 0.79 -9.31
CA HIS A 163 4.31 0.00 -9.38
C HIS A 163 3.50 0.30 -10.63
N VAL A 164 3.37 1.58 -11.01
CA VAL A 164 2.72 1.99 -12.27
C VAL A 164 3.45 1.40 -13.48
N GLN A 165 4.78 1.47 -13.51
CA GLN A 165 5.59 0.93 -14.60
C GLN A 165 5.40 -0.59 -14.74
N ASN A 166 5.45 -1.32 -13.63
CA ASN A 166 5.22 -2.77 -13.64
C ASN A 166 3.80 -3.13 -14.10
N LEU A 167 2.81 -2.36 -13.66
CA LEU A 167 1.41 -2.56 -14.03
C LEU A 167 1.19 -2.30 -15.53
N ALA A 168 1.77 -1.21 -16.06
CA ALA A 168 1.73 -0.89 -17.49
C ALA A 168 2.35 -2.02 -18.35
N MET A 169 3.52 -2.52 -17.96
CA MET A 169 4.16 -3.65 -18.65
C MET A 169 3.29 -4.92 -18.63
N ARG A 170 2.60 -5.20 -17.51
CA ARG A 170 1.72 -6.38 -17.41
C ARG A 170 0.54 -6.32 -18.37
N VAL A 171 0.02 -5.14 -18.67
CA VAL A 171 -1.10 -4.95 -19.62
C VAL A 171 -0.63 -4.65 -21.06
N GLY A 172 0.68 -4.63 -21.30
CA GLY A 172 1.26 -4.45 -22.63
C GLY A 172 1.30 -3.00 -23.11
N ILE A 173 1.36 -2.03 -22.18
CA ILE A 173 1.46 -0.59 -22.46
C ILE A 173 2.90 -0.15 -22.27
N GLU A 174 3.41 0.68 -23.20
CA GLU A 174 4.80 1.15 -23.18
C GLU A 174 5.05 2.26 -22.14
N GLY A 175 4.01 3.00 -21.73
CA GLY A 175 4.13 4.05 -20.72
C GLY A 175 2.78 4.66 -20.34
N CYS A 176 2.79 5.48 -19.32
CA CYS A 176 1.62 6.25 -18.88
C CYS A 176 2.03 7.66 -18.46
N ILE A 177 1.07 8.56 -18.42
CA ILE A 177 1.21 9.92 -17.92
C ILE A 177 0.62 9.98 -16.53
N ILE A 178 1.40 10.49 -15.57
CA ILE A 178 0.95 10.75 -14.20
C ILE A 178 0.81 12.28 -14.05
N ASP A 179 -0.40 12.74 -13.76
CA ASP A 179 -0.64 14.09 -13.32
C ASP A 179 -0.38 14.20 -11.83
N LEU A 180 0.74 14.82 -11.46
CA LEU A 180 1.16 14.98 -10.08
C LEU A 180 0.15 15.78 -9.23
N THR A 181 -0.60 16.69 -9.85
CA THR A 181 -1.56 17.55 -9.15
C THR A 181 -2.84 16.83 -8.77
N SER A 182 -3.13 15.69 -9.43
CA SER A 182 -4.29 14.84 -9.16
C SER A 182 -4.01 13.77 -8.11
N LEU A 183 -2.75 13.57 -7.70
CA LEU A 183 -2.40 12.53 -6.72
C LEU A 183 -2.94 12.88 -5.33
N PRO A 184 -3.68 11.99 -4.68
CA PRO A 184 -4.08 12.18 -3.29
C PRO A 184 -2.85 12.06 -2.36
N LEU A 185 -2.68 13.03 -1.46
CA LEU A 185 -1.57 13.08 -0.52
C LEU A 185 -2.06 13.07 0.93
N LEU A 186 -1.26 12.48 1.80
CA LEU A 186 -1.42 12.61 3.24
C LEU A 186 -1.07 14.02 3.70
N SER A 187 -1.60 14.42 4.85
CA SER A 187 -1.38 15.74 5.42
C SER A 187 0.11 16.00 5.66
N GLY A 188 0.60 17.16 5.25
CA GLY A 188 1.99 17.60 5.49
C GLY A 188 3.04 17.06 4.51
N VAL A 189 2.70 16.13 3.61
CA VAL A 189 3.67 15.49 2.68
C VAL A 189 4.44 16.50 1.86
N THR A 190 3.77 17.47 1.23
CA THR A 190 4.41 18.49 0.39
C THR A 190 5.42 19.31 1.18
N SER A 191 5.05 19.78 2.37
CA SER A 191 5.92 20.55 3.26
C SER A 191 7.16 19.78 3.70
N LEU A 192 7.03 18.46 3.90
CA LEU A 192 8.15 17.60 4.27
C LEU A 192 9.14 17.43 3.11
N PHE A 193 8.65 17.25 1.89
CA PHE A 193 9.53 17.22 0.70
C PHE A 193 10.19 18.57 0.44
N ASP A 194 9.48 19.68 0.63
CA ASP A 194 10.05 21.04 0.52
C ASP A 194 11.13 21.29 1.57
N ALA A 195 11.01 20.66 2.75
CA ALA A 195 12.04 20.69 3.78
C ALA A 195 13.21 19.70 3.51
N GLY A 196 13.24 19.03 2.37
CA GLY A 196 14.28 18.10 1.96
C GLY A 196 14.26 16.76 2.71
N ILE A 197 13.13 16.39 3.31
CA ILE A 197 13.00 15.10 4.00
C ILE A 197 12.57 14.04 2.99
N THR A 198 13.26 12.91 3.00
CA THR A 198 12.93 11.71 2.23
C THR A 198 13.13 10.47 3.08
N SER A 199 12.52 9.36 2.69
CA SER A 199 12.74 8.07 3.33
C SER A 199 14.07 7.45 2.90
N SER A 200 14.56 6.45 3.64
CA SER A 200 15.82 5.75 3.33
C SER A 200 15.79 5.00 2.00
N LEU A 201 14.64 4.61 1.49
CA LEU A 201 14.49 3.91 0.20
C LEU A 201 14.28 4.85 -0.99
N HIS A 202 14.08 6.14 -0.75
CA HIS A 202 13.71 7.11 -1.79
C HIS A 202 14.70 7.14 -2.96
N GLU A 203 15.99 7.31 -2.67
CA GLU A 203 17.04 7.39 -3.69
C GLU A 203 17.13 6.08 -4.50
N GLN A 204 17.07 4.94 -3.82
CA GLN A 204 17.08 3.63 -4.49
C GLN A 204 15.86 3.47 -5.41
N ASN A 205 14.68 3.89 -4.97
CA ASN A 205 13.45 3.84 -5.76
C ASN A 205 13.53 4.76 -6.98
N GLN A 206 14.10 5.96 -6.81
CA GLN A 206 14.31 6.90 -7.90
C GLN A 206 15.24 6.32 -8.98
N LEU A 207 16.34 5.68 -8.58
CA LEU A 207 17.28 5.02 -9.50
C LEU A 207 16.67 3.80 -10.20
N ALA A 208 15.72 3.12 -9.55
CA ALA A 208 15.10 1.89 -10.08
C ALA A 208 13.93 2.16 -11.04
N ALA A 209 13.36 3.35 -11.05
CA ALA A 209 12.23 3.70 -11.88
C ALA A 209 12.67 4.50 -13.12
N THR A 210 12.04 4.21 -14.27
CA THR A 210 12.22 5.01 -15.48
C THR A 210 11.09 6.04 -15.56
N VAL A 211 11.39 7.27 -15.19
CA VAL A 211 10.44 8.39 -15.22
C VAL A 211 11.07 9.55 -15.99
N HIS A 212 10.30 10.14 -16.90
CA HIS A 212 10.73 11.27 -17.72
C HIS A 212 10.00 12.54 -17.29
N ASP A 213 10.63 13.69 -17.47
CA ASP A 213 10.05 15.03 -17.26
C ASP A 213 9.59 15.37 -15.83
N TYR A 214 9.89 14.55 -14.84
CA TYR A 214 9.47 14.79 -13.44
C TYR A 214 10.25 15.94 -12.77
N ASP A 215 11.47 16.20 -13.20
CA ASP A 215 12.35 17.26 -12.72
C ASP A 215 11.98 18.66 -13.24
N ARG A 216 11.10 18.73 -14.24
CA ARG A 216 10.58 19.99 -14.78
C ARG A 216 9.46 20.59 -13.92
N HIS A 217 8.93 19.84 -12.95
CA HIS A 217 7.91 20.37 -12.05
C HIS A 217 8.56 21.34 -11.04
N PRO A 218 8.03 22.57 -10.85
CA PRO A 218 8.65 23.58 -9.99
C PRO A 218 8.62 23.27 -8.50
N SER A 219 7.90 22.25 -8.07
CA SER A 219 7.80 21.81 -6.68
C SER A 219 8.48 20.46 -6.48
N ASN A 220 8.90 20.18 -5.24
CA ASN A 220 9.43 18.88 -4.85
C ASN A 220 8.34 17.77 -4.81
N LEU A 221 7.15 18.03 -5.36
CA LEU A 221 6.03 17.10 -5.40
C LEU A 221 6.37 15.81 -6.17
N SER A 222 7.24 15.89 -7.18
CA SER A 222 7.72 14.71 -7.91
C SER A 222 8.38 13.66 -7.03
N ALA A 223 8.89 14.04 -5.85
CA ALA A 223 9.46 13.12 -4.89
C ALA A 223 8.47 12.06 -4.41
N VAL A 224 7.16 12.36 -4.42
CA VAL A 224 6.12 11.40 -4.02
C VAL A 224 6.09 10.14 -4.89
N LEU A 225 6.54 10.24 -6.14
CA LEU A 225 6.60 9.10 -7.07
C LEU A 225 7.51 7.98 -6.57
N PHE A 226 8.51 8.31 -5.78
CA PHE A 226 9.56 7.42 -5.30
C PHE A 226 9.44 7.11 -3.80
N ASP A 227 8.48 7.76 -3.11
CA ASP A 227 8.26 7.54 -1.69
C ASP A 227 7.71 6.14 -1.43
N PRO A 228 8.40 5.29 -0.61
CA PRO A 228 7.89 3.97 -0.27
C PRO A 228 6.61 4.07 0.54
N GLN A 229 5.67 3.17 0.27
CA GLN A 229 4.42 3.11 1.01
C GLN A 229 4.37 1.86 1.89
N THR A 230 3.95 2.02 3.12
CA THR A 230 3.55 0.92 4.00
C THR A 230 2.04 0.79 3.93
N SER A 231 1.54 -0.40 3.58
CA SER A 231 0.09 -0.65 3.45
C SER A 231 -0.60 0.39 2.56
N GLY A 232 0.00 0.70 1.41
CA GLY A 232 -0.53 1.67 0.45
C GLY A 232 -1.82 1.21 -0.22
N GLY A 233 -2.32 2.04 -1.12
CA GLY A 233 -3.55 1.77 -1.86
C GLY A 233 -3.37 0.78 -3.00
N LEU A 234 -4.48 0.36 -3.58
CA LEU A 234 -4.48 -0.37 -4.85
C LEU A 234 -4.31 0.61 -6.02
N LEU A 235 -3.60 0.15 -7.03
CA LEU A 235 -3.62 0.71 -8.38
C LEU A 235 -4.47 -0.21 -9.25
N GLY A 236 -5.48 0.35 -9.93
CA GLY A 236 -6.32 -0.39 -10.86
C GLY A 236 -6.29 0.22 -12.24
N VAL A 237 -6.13 -0.60 -13.28
CA VAL A 237 -6.24 -0.20 -14.69
C VAL A 237 -7.66 -0.48 -15.17
N PHE A 238 -8.27 0.51 -15.80
CA PHE A 238 -9.63 0.47 -16.34
C PHE A 238 -9.69 1.06 -17.74
N ALA A 239 -10.63 0.61 -18.56
CA ALA A 239 -11.08 1.38 -19.70
C ALA A 239 -11.68 2.72 -19.23
N ALA A 240 -11.47 3.80 -19.96
CA ALA A 240 -11.92 5.13 -19.54
C ALA A 240 -13.43 5.22 -19.23
N LYS A 241 -14.25 4.44 -19.96
CA LYS A 241 -15.69 4.35 -19.74
C LYS A 241 -16.09 3.76 -18.38
N ASP A 242 -15.27 2.83 -17.83
CA ASP A 242 -15.52 2.15 -16.56
C ASP A 242 -14.85 2.88 -15.37
N ALA A 243 -13.74 3.58 -15.63
CA ALA A 243 -12.97 4.29 -14.61
C ALA A 243 -13.80 5.33 -13.84
N LYS A 244 -14.65 6.09 -14.53
CA LYS A 244 -15.50 7.12 -13.90
C LYS A 244 -16.47 6.53 -12.88
N ASN A 245 -17.05 5.39 -13.17
CA ASN A 245 -17.98 4.73 -12.26
C ASN A 245 -17.22 4.12 -11.06
N ALA A 246 -16.05 3.53 -11.30
CA ALA A 246 -15.20 2.98 -10.25
C ALA A 246 -14.73 4.06 -9.26
N ILE A 247 -14.27 5.22 -9.74
CA ILE A 247 -13.81 6.30 -8.86
C ILE A 247 -14.98 6.92 -8.08
N ASN A 248 -16.15 7.08 -8.68
CA ASN A 248 -17.34 7.57 -7.96
C ASN A 248 -17.73 6.62 -6.82
N ALA A 249 -17.78 5.31 -7.07
CA ALA A 249 -18.06 4.31 -6.06
C ALA A 249 -17.01 4.31 -4.92
N LEU A 250 -15.73 4.51 -5.22
CA LEU A 250 -14.69 4.68 -4.22
C LEU A 250 -14.92 5.91 -3.34
N ILE A 251 -15.23 7.05 -3.94
CA ILE A 251 -15.49 8.31 -3.22
C ILE A 251 -16.73 8.18 -2.32
N GLU A 252 -17.81 7.59 -2.82
CA GLU A 252 -19.04 7.34 -2.06
C GLU A 252 -18.81 6.46 -0.83
N THR A 253 -17.81 5.58 -0.88
CA THR A 253 -17.42 4.73 0.24
C THR A 253 -16.33 5.31 1.13
N GLY A 254 -15.97 6.59 0.92
CA GLY A 254 -15.04 7.34 1.76
C GLY A 254 -13.56 7.17 1.41
N HIS A 255 -13.23 6.57 0.26
CA HIS A 255 -11.85 6.53 -0.21
C HIS A 255 -11.40 7.91 -0.70
N ARG A 256 -10.14 8.24 -0.42
CA ARG A 256 -9.47 9.43 -0.98
C ARG A 256 -8.75 9.02 -2.27
N ALA A 257 -9.53 8.69 -3.31
CA ALA A 257 -9.06 8.16 -4.58
C ALA A 257 -8.93 9.28 -5.64
#